data_5fc730679a71d5e87b36c831cb379339
#
_entry.id   5fc730679a71d5e87b36c831cb379339
#
_cell.length_a   1.000
_cell.length_b   1.000
_cell.length_c   1.000
_cell.angle_alpha   90.00
_cell.angle_beta   90.00
_cell.angle_gamma   90.00
#
_symmetry.space_group_name_H-M   'P 1'
#
loop_
_entity.id
_entity.type
_entity.pdbx_description
1 polymer ?
#
loop_
_entity_poly.entity_id
_entity_poly.type
_entity_poly.pdbx_seq_one_letter_code
_entity_poly.pdbx_strand_id
1 'polypeptide(L)'
;MSKAAIKNFAIWARKKLIADIEYKAGLIGISEAGIKDALPQSTKDVEFYDIGTKDPYALSSNAIKQRRSLVELIRQKEKTSDHKTAYRSVVEEVAYTWFNRLIAIRFMEVNDYLPSHIRVLSSESERKT
;
A
#
# COMPACT_ATOMS: atom_id res chain seq x y z
N MET A 1 -23.02 10.44 12.16
CA MET A 1 -21.69 10.24 12.75
C MET A 1 -21.12 11.58 13.20
N SER A 2 -20.60 11.63 14.39
CA SER A 2 -20.06 12.87 14.93
C SER A 2 -18.71 13.20 14.32
N LYS A 3 -18.31 14.47 14.42
CA LYS A 3 -17.00 14.88 13.95
C LYS A 3 -15.90 14.17 14.71
N ALA A 4 -16.10 13.93 16.01
CA ALA A 4 -15.11 13.22 16.81
C ALA A 4 -14.93 11.79 16.36
N ALA A 5 -16.02 11.10 16.01
CA ALA A 5 -15.94 9.73 15.54
C ALA A 5 -15.22 9.65 14.19
N ILE A 6 -15.48 10.60 13.29
CA ILE A 6 -14.81 10.64 12.01
C ILE A 6 -13.33 10.91 12.20
N LYS A 7 -12.99 11.84 13.08
CA LYS A 7 -11.60 12.16 13.36
C LYS A 7 -10.85 10.95 13.93
N ASN A 8 -11.46 10.26 14.88
CA ASN A 8 -10.84 9.08 15.50
C ASN A 8 -10.65 7.96 14.48
N PHE A 9 -11.63 7.75 13.62
CA PHE A 9 -11.52 6.78 12.55
C PHE A 9 -10.37 7.14 11.61
N ALA A 10 -10.26 8.41 11.25
CA ALA A 10 -9.22 8.87 10.34
C ALA A 10 -7.83 8.64 10.91
N ILE A 11 -7.63 8.95 12.19
CA ILE A 11 -6.34 8.73 12.86
C ILE A 11 -6.00 7.25 12.88
N TRP A 12 -6.96 6.42 13.27
CA TRP A 12 -6.76 4.98 13.34
C TRP A 12 -6.44 4.41 11.94
N ALA A 13 -7.22 4.79 10.93
CA ALA A 13 -7.07 4.26 9.58
C ALA A 13 -5.71 4.61 9.00
N ARG A 14 -5.26 5.85 9.21
CA ARG A 14 -3.97 6.28 8.70
C ARG A 14 -2.82 5.46 9.29
N LYS A 15 -2.84 5.27 10.61
CA LYS A 15 -1.82 4.47 11.28
C LYS A 15 -1.84 3.03 10.81
N LYS A 16 -3.02 2.47 10.66
CA LYS A 16 -3.19 1.09 10.22
C LYS A 16 -2.66 0.90 8.80
N LEU A 17 -2.99 1.83 7.91
CA LEU A 17 -2.54 1.76 6.52
C LEU A 17 -1.02 1.84 6.42
N ILE A 18 -0.41 2.75 7.16
CA ILE A 18 1.05 2.88 7.14
C ILE A 18 1.70 1.58 7.62
N ALA A 19 1.21 1.04 8.73
CA ALA A 19 1.75 -0.21 9.27
C ALA A 19 1.60 -1.38 8.29
N ASP A 20 0.44 -1.49 7.65
CA ASP A 20 0.19 -2.56 6.68
C ASP A 20 1.08 -2.43 5.46
N ILE A 21 1.26 -1.20 4.96
CA ILE A 21 2.10 -0.96 3.80
C ILE A 21 3.55 -1.29 4.12
N GLU A 22 4.03 -0.88 5.30
CA GLU A 22 5.39 -1.19 5.71
C GLU A 22 5.60 -2.69 5.86
N TYR A 23 4.62 -3.38 6.41
CA TYR A 23 4.72 -4.82 6.56
C TYR A 23 4.81 -5.50 5.19
N LYS A 24 3.93 -5.14 4.26
CA LYS A 24 3.93 -5.74 2.93
C LYS A 24 5.18 -5.40 2.14
N ALA A 25 5.68 -4.18 2.30
CA ALA A 25 6.93 -3.79 1.65
C ALA A 25 8.08 -4.64 2.17
N GLY A 26 8.09 -4.94 3.46
CA GLY A 26 9.10 -5.82 4.04
C GLY A 26 9.11 -7.21 3.43
N LEU A 27 7.93 -7.72 3.07
CA LEU A 27 7.82 -9.05 2.45
C LEU A 27 8.52 -9.11 1.09
N ILE A 28 8.64 -7.98 0.43
CA ILE A 28 9.28 -7.92 -0.89
C ILE A 28 10.63 -7.23 -0.82
N GLY A 29 11.22 -7.20 0.37
CA GLY A 29 12.59 -6.73 0.55
C GLY A 29 12.78 -5.24 0.59
N ILE A 30 11.71 -4.47 0.76
CA ILE A 30 11.80 -3.00 0.80
C ILE A 30 11.56 -2.54 2.23
N SER A 31 12.52 -1.80 2.78
CA SER A 31 12.42 -1.30 4.15
C SER A 31 13.17 0.01 4.30
N GLU A 32 13.08 0.59 5.49
CA GLU A 32 13.83 1.79 5.83
C GLU A 32 15.34 1.59 5.71
N ALA A 33 15.79 0.37 5.93
CA ALA A 33 17.21 0.07 5.89
C ALA A 33 17.74 -0.05 4.46
N GLY A 34 16.88 -0.36 3.51
CA GLY A 34 17.30 -0.48 2.13
C GLY A 34 16.36 -1.36 1.32
N ILE A 35 16.76 -1.61 0.09
CA ILE A 35 16.02 -2.45 -0.84
C ILE A 35 16.87 -3.68 -1.08
N LYS A 36 16.32 -4.86 -0.76
CA LYS A 36 17.04 -6.11 -0.98
C LYS A 36 16.86 -6.58 -2.42
N ASP A 37 17.87 -7.27 -2.92
CA ASP A 37 17.78 -7.89 -4.23
C ASP A 37 17.10 -9.24 -4.09
N ALA A 38 16.55 -9.74 -5.21
CA ALA A 38 15.97 -11.06 -5.24
C ALA A 38 17.06 -12.11 -4.97
N LEU A 39 16.66 -13.22 -4.35
CA LEU A 39 17.58 -14.31 -4.06
C LEU A 39 18.06 -14.98 -5.33
N PRO A 40 19.25 -15.64 -5.31
CA PRO A 40 19.82 -16.25 -6.51
C PRO A 40 18.93 -17.30 -7.19
N GLN A 41 18.07 -17.97 -6.44
CA GLN A 41 17.18 -18.97 -7.02
C GLN A 41 16.01 -18.35 -7.79
N SER A 42 15.92 -17.04 -7.84
CA SER A 42 14.84 -16.36 -8.55
C SER A 42 14.94 -16.60 -10.05
N THR A 43 13.78 -16.67 -10.70
CA THR A 43 13.71 -16.83 -12.15
C THR A 43 13.00 -15.63 -12.74
N LYS A 44 12.85 -15.65 -14.06
CA LYS A 44 12.14 -14.62 -14.78
C LYS A 44 10.69 -14.51 -14.32
N ASP A 45 10.09 -15.62 -13.92
CA ASP A 45 8.67 -15.67 -13.58
C ASP A 45 8.38 -15.55 -12.08
N VAL A 46 9.35 -15.92 -11.25
CA VAL A 46 9.16 -15.88 -9.79
C VAL A 46 10.42 -15.35 -9.13
N GLU A 47 10.26 -14.32 -8.31
CA GLU A 47 11.36 -13.78 -7.53
C GLU A 47 11.17 -14.15 -6.08
N PHE A 48 12.27 -14.50 -5.42
CA PHE A 48 12.24 -14.88 -4.01
C PHE A 48 12.99 -13.86 -3.18
N TYR A 49 12.44 -13.56 -2.01
CA TYR A 49 13.04 -12.59 -1.08
C TYR A 49 13.15 -13.18 0.30
N ASP A 50 14.29 -12.94 0.92
CA ASP A 50 14.54 -13.40 2.28
C ASP A 50 13.85 -12.43 3.25
N ILE A 51 12.88 -12.96 4.01
CA ILE A 51 12.13 -12.18 4.98
C ILE A 51 12.42 -12.65 6.41
N GLY A 52 13.52 -13.40 6.59
CA GLY A 52 13.90 -13.86 7.92
C GLY A 52 13.19 -15.13 8.34
N THR A 53 12.43 -15.75 7.45
CA THR A 53 11.75 -17.01 7.74
C THR A 53 12.46 -18.15 7.05
N LYS A 54 12.05 -19.39 7.39
CA LYS A 54 12.66 -20.58 6.82
C LYS A 54 12.52 -20.60 5.30
N ASP A 55 11.32 -20.27 4.82
CA ASP A 55 11.06 -20.24 3.38
C ASP A 55 11.02 -18.79 2.91
N PRO A 56 11.66 -18.48 1.79
CA PRO A 56 11.62 -17.12 1.26
C PRO A 56 10.24 -16.78 0.72
N TYR A 57 9.94 -15.50 0.68
CA TYR A 57 8.69 -15.03 0.14
C TYR A 57 8.76 -15.04 -1.39
N ALA A 58 7.78 -15.64 -2.03
CA ALA A 58 7.73 -15.76 -3.48
C ALA A 58 6.85 -14.68 -4.10
N LEU A 59 7.35 -14.06 -5.16
CA LEU A 59 6.65 -12.98 -5.84
C LEU A 59 6.59 -13.32 -7.32
N SER A 60 5.41 -13.25 -7.93
CA SER A 60 5.26 -13.67 -9.32
C SER A 60 4.55 -12.63 -10.18
N SER A 61 4.73 -12.75 -11.47
CA SER A 61 4.01 -12.01 -12.52
C SER A 61 3.78 -10.51 -12.24
N ASN A 62 2.52 -10.14 -12.07
CA ASN A 62 2.14 -8.75 -11.88
C ASN A 62 2.76 -8.13 -10.63
N ALA A 63 2.93 -8.92 -9.60
CA ALA A 63 3.53 -8.42 -8.37
C ALA A 63 4.98 -8.03 -8.57
N ILE A 64 5.70 -8.73 -9.45
CA ILE A 64 7.07 -8.36 -9.79
C ILE A 64 7.10 -6.98 -10.43
N LYS A 65 6.17 -6.74 -11.36
CA LYS A 65 6.07 -5.43 -12.01
C LYS A 65 5.71 -4.33 -11.03
N GLN A 66 4.80 -4.62 -10.12
CA GLN A 66 4.40 -3.65 -9.11
C GLN A 66 5.56 -3.30 -8.19
N ARG A 67 6.32 -4.31 -7.79
CA ARG A 67 7.51 -4.08 -6.97
C ARG A 67 8.52 -3.22 -7.72
N ARG A 68 8.75 -3.52 -8.99
CA ARG A 68 9.70 -2.76 -9.78
C ARG A 68 9.30 -1.28 -9.87
N SER A 69 8.00 -1.01 -10.07
CA SER A 69 7.50 0.36 -10.10
C SER A 69 7.72 1.07 -8.78
N LEU A 70 7.48 0.36 -7.67
CA LEU A 70 7.67 0.93 -6.35
C LEU A 70 9.14 1.25 -6.09
N VAL A 71 10.03 0.33 -6.47
CA VAL A 71 11.46 0.54 -6.32
C VAL A 71 11.91 1.76 -7.14
N GLU A 72 11.41 1.88 -8.36
CA GLU A 72 11.76 3.04 -9.20
C GLU A 72 11.32 4.35 -8.56
N LEU A 73 10.13 4.37 -7.98
CA LEU A 73 9.64 5.57 -7.32
C LEU A 73 10.52 5.96 -6.14
N ILE A 74 10.93 4.96 -5.34
CA ILE A 74 11.83 5.21 -4.22
C ILE A 74 13.17 5.72 -4.73
N ARG A 75 13.72 5.10 -5.78
CA ARG A 75 15.00 5.51 -6.34
C ARG A 75 14.97 6.95 -6.87
N GLN A 76 13.85 7.34 -7.47
CA GLN A 76 13.72 8.72 -7.94
C GLN A 76 13.76 9.71 -6.78
N LYS A 77 13.10 9.37 -5.69
CA LYS A 77 13.10 10.24 -4.50
C LYS A 77 14.46 10.25 -3.82
N GLU A 78 15.23 9.17 -3.96
CA GLU A 78 16.59 9.12 -3.42
C GLU A 78 17.55 10.08 -4.09
N LYS A 79 17.20 10.60 -5.25
CA LYS A 79 18.04 11.57 -5.95
C LYS A 79 18.14 12.89 -5.19
N THR A 80 17.14 13.20 -4.38
CA THR A 80 17.11 14.46 -3.63
C THR A 80 17.05 14.26 -2.12
N SER A 81 17.08 13.01 -1.66
CA SER A 81 17.04 12.72 -0.22
C SER A 81 17.69 11.38 0.03
N ASP A 82 17.82 11.00 1.31
CA ASP A 82 18.39 9.69 1.64
C ASP A 82 17.32 8.61 1.45
N HIS A 83 17.75 7.36 1.54
CA HIS A 83 16.83 6.23 1.35
C HIS A 83 15.71 6.21 2.37
N LYS A 84 16.04 6.47 3.63
CA LYS A 84 15.04 6.43 4.70
C LYS A 84 13.92 7.43 4.44
N THR A 85 14.29 8.66 4.04
CA THR A 85 13.33 9.71 3.74
C THR A 85 12.52 9.35 2.50
N ALA A 86 13.18 8.82 1.47
CA ALA A 86 12.52 8.40 0.25
C ALA A 86 11.51 7.29 0.53
N TYR A 87 11.90 6.29 1.29
CA TYR A 87 11.03 5.19 1.65
C TYR A 87 9.79 5.69 2.41
N ARG A 88 9.99 6.52 3.41
CA ARG A 88 8.88 7.07 4.19
C ARG A 88 7.94 7.89 3.33
N SER A 89 8.50 8.69 2.44
CA SER A 89 7.71 9.52 1.54
C SER A 89 6.80 8.68 0.67
N VAL A 90 7.33 7.57 0.12
CA VAL A 90 6.53 6.69 -0.73
C VAL A 90 5.46 5.97 0.08
N VAL A 91 5.80 5.47 1.27
CA VAL A 91 4.84 4.81 2.13
C VAL A 91 3.69 5.76 2.49
N GLU A 92 4.03 6.99 2.83
CA GLU A 92 3.02 7.98 3.18
C GLU A 92 2.15 8.37 1.98
N GLU A 93 2.74 8.44 0.82
CA GLU A 93 2.00 8.76 -0.41
C GLU A 93 0.98 7.68 -0.73
N VAL A 94 1.39 6.41 -0.64
CA VAL A 94 0.50 5.28 -0.87
C VAL A 94 -0.59 5.25 0.21
N ALA A 95 -0.21 5.47 1.46
CA ALA A 95 -1.15 5.48 2.56
C ALA A 95 -2.17 6.60 2.40
N TYR A 96 -1.71 7.78 1.97
CA TYR A 96 -2.59 8.91 1.76
C TYR A 96 -3.64 8.61 0.69
N THR A 97 -3.23 7.96 -0.40
CA THR A 97 -4.15 7.59 -1.47
C THR A 97 -5.23 6.64 -0.96
N TRP A 98 -4.84 5.60 -0.23
CA TRP A 98 -5.80 4.64 0.32
C TRP A 98 -6.65 5.24 1.42
N PHE A 99 -6.03 6.10 2.24
CA PHE A 99 -6.73 6.80 3.30
C PHE A 99 -7.88 7.63 2.73
N ASN A 100 -7.62 8.38 1.66
CA ASN A 100 -8.65 9.20 1.04
C ASN A 100 -9.78 8.35 0.49
N ARG A 101 -9.47 7.19 -0.07
CA ARG A 101 -10.50 6.27 -0.56
C ARG A 101 -11.37 5.76 0.58
N LEU A 102 -10.75 5.34 1.68
CA LEU A 102 -11.50 4.83 2.82
C LEU A 102 -12.40 5.89 3.44
N ILE A 103 -11.88 7.09 3.58
CA ILE A 103 -12.66 8.19 4.14
C ILE A 103 -13.85 8.52 3.23
N ALA A 104 -13.63 8.57 1.93
CA ALA A 104 -14.71 8.86 0.99
C ALA A 104 -15.79 7.80 1.04
N ILE A 105 -15.40 6.53 1.05
CA ILE A 105 -16.36 5.43 1.11
C ILE A 105 -17.16 5.50 2.42
N ARG A 106 -16.46 5.70 3.52
CA ARG A 106 -17.11 5.77 4.83
C ARG A 106 -18.07 6.95 4.90
N PHE A 107 -17.67 8.09 4.36
CA PHE A 107 -18.52 9.27 4.33
C PHE A 107 -19.80 9.00 3.53
N MET A 108 -19.66 8.37 2.37
CA MET A 108 -20.82 8.07 1.54
C MET A 108 -21.76 7.07 2.21
N GLU A 109 -21.19 6.06 2.88
CA GLU A 109 -22.02 5.07 3.58
C GLU A 109 -22.82 5.72 4.70
N VAL A 110 -22.16 6.57 5.47
CA VAL A 110 -22.80 7.22 6.61
C VAL A 110 -23.91 8.15 6.16
N ASN A 111 -23.71 8.85 5.04
CA ASN A 111 -24.67 9.83 4.56
C ASN A 111 -25.60 9.29 3.50
N ASP A 112 -25.48 7.99 3.21
CA ASP A 112 -26.38 7.33 2.26
C ASP A 112 -26.39 8.01 0.88
N TYR A 113 -25.22 8.41 0.42
CA TYR A 113 -25.10 9.06 -0.88
C TYR A 113 -25.06 8.08 -2.05
N LEU A 114 -24.96 6.79 -1.78
CA LEU A 114 -24.84 5.82 -2.86
C LEU A 114 -26.21 5.57 -3.47
N PRO A 115 -26.38 5.76 -4.78
CA PRO A 115 -27.64 5.54 -5.45
C PRO A 115 -28.08 4.10 -5.31
N SER A 116 -29.35 3.89 -5.02
CA SER A 116 -29.93 2.55 -4.89
C SER A 116 -29.17 1.69 -3.90
N HIS A 117 -28.43 2.29 -3.01
CA HIS A 117 -27.65 1.58 -2.01
C HIS A 117 -26.65 0.62 -2.61
N ILE A 118 -26.17 0.92 -3.80
CA ILE A 118 -25.12 0.14 -4.43
C ILE A 118 -23.87 0.30 -3.62
N ARG A 119 -23.20 -0.82 -3.32
CA ARG A 119 -22.00 -0.77 -2.53
C ARG A 119 -20.80 -0.59 -3.40
N VAL A 120 -20.05 0.47 -3.15
CA VAL A 120 -18.82 0.73 -3.86
C VAL A 120 -17.86 -0.44 -3.73
N LEU A 121 -17.82 -1.05 -2.54
CA LEU A 121 -16.91 -2.15 -2.31
C LEU A 121 -17.25 -3.41 -3.07
N SER A 122 -18.52 -3.63 -3.37
CA SER A 122 -18.91 -4.86 -4.03
C SER A 122 -18.94 -4.71 -5.53
N SER A 123 -19.13 -3.52 -6.02
CA SER A 123 -19.30 -3.39 -7.44
C SER A 123 -18.45 -2.33 -8.01
N GLU A 124 -17.36 -2.10 -7.40
CA GLU A 124 -16.52 -1.10 -7.91
C GLU A 124 -16.54 -1.02 -9.36
N SER A 125 -17.04 -1.96 -9.95
CA SER A 125 -17.14 -1.94 -11.36
C SER A 125 -18.37 -1.23 -11.78
N GLU A 126 -19.36 -1.27 -11.19
CA GLU A 126 -20.42 -0.65 -11.72
C GLU A 126 -20.90 0.44 -11.00
N ARG A 127 -20.77 0.66 -10.79
CA ARG A 127 -21.24 1.49 -10.45
C ARG A 127 -21.76 2.30 -10.76
N LYS A 128 -22.26 2.36 -11.00
CA LYS A 128 -22.88 2.75 -11.32
C LYS A 128 -23.53 3.46 -11.17
N THR A 129 -23.79 3.83 -11.16
CA THR A 129 -24.46 4.47 -11.11
C THR A 129 -24.68 5.17 -10.97
#